data_e025e6c3541e703cf5ff3927854eb067
#
_entry.id   e025e6c3541e703cf5ff3927854eb067
#
_cell.length_a   1.000
_cell.length_b   1.000
_cell.length_c   1.000
_cell.angle_alpha   90.00
_cell.angle_beta   90.00
_cell.angle_gamma   90.00
#
_symmetry.space_group_name_H-M   'P 1'
#
loop_
_entity.id
_entity.type
_entity.pdbx_description
1 polymer ?
#
loop_
_entity_poly.entity_id
_entity_poly.type
_entity_poly.pdbx_seq_one_letter_code
_entity_poly.pdbx_strand_id
1 'polypeptide(L)'
;IALDFGICIDDNGELIPQLIEMQGFASLYAWQHELGKQYRNHFPIPDSVSHLFNGLDEKSYIALLKKIIIGHHNPENVIILEIEPDKQKTWPKDQVFNIF
;
A
#
# COMPACT_ATOMS: atom_id res chain seq x y z
N ILE A 1 11.88 2.96 -2.28
CA ILE A 1 12.15 1.58 -2.71
C ILE A 1 11.09 0.69 -2.07
N ALA A 2 10.44 -0.17 -2.85
CA ALA A 2 9.63 -1.28 -2.37
C ALA A 2 10.34 -2.60 -2.67
N LEU A 3 10.18 -3.56 -1.77
CA LEU A 3 10.70 -4.91 -1.90
C LEU A 3 9.52 -5.87 -1.82
N ASP A 4 9.29 -6.62 -2.87
CA ASP A 4 8.19 -7.57 -2.95
C ASP A 4 8.71 -8.98 -2.66
N PHE A 5 8.07 -9.66 -1.71
CA PHE A 5 8.42 -11.00 -1.29
C PHE A 5 7.25 -11.96 -1.49
N GLY A 6 7.55 -13.14 -1.99
CA GLY A 6 6.68 -14.29 -1.93
C GLY A 6 6.99 -15.12 -0.67
N ILE A 7 5.96 -15.67 -0.03
CA ILE A 7 6.14 -16.63 1.04
C ILE A 7 6.20 -18.01 0.41
N CYS A 8 7.35 -18.65 0.53
CA CYS A 8 7.64 -19.98 -0.01
C CYS A 8 7.83 -20.99 1.12
N ILE A 9 7.83 -22.25 0.76
CA ILE A 9 8.16 -23.36 1.67
C ILE A 9 9.54 -23.86 1.28
N ASP A 10 10.46 -23.95 2.23
CA ASP A 10 11.79 -24.50 2.02
C ASP A 10 11.79 -26.05 2.06
N ASP A 11 12.95 -26.66 1.85
CA ASP A 11 13.11 -28.12 1.83
C ASP A 11 12.81 -28.80 3.20
N ASN A 12 12.77 -28.03 4.28
CA ASN A 12 12.43 -28.49 5.63
C ASN A 12 10.95 -28.32 5.96
N GLY A 13 10.16 -27.73 5.06
CA GLY A 13 8.76 -27.42 5.26
C GLY A 13 8.49 -26.10 6.01
N GLU A 14 9.52 -25.26 6.21
CA GLU A 14 9.41 -23.98 6.89
C GLU A 14 9.04 -22.86 5.91
N LEU A 15 8.23 -21.90 6.40
CA LEU A 15 7.86 -20.72 5.62
C LEU A 15 9.02 -19.71 5.58
N ILE A 16 9.47 -19.39 4.38
CA ILE A 16 10.54 -18.42 4.16
C ILE A 16 10.12 -17.33 3.18
N PRO A 17 10.51 -16.06 3.38
CA PRO A 17 10.33 -15.01 2.39
C PRO A 17 11.39 -15.16 1.29
N GLN A 18 10.94 -15.12 0.03
CA GLN A 18 11.82 -15.02 -1.13
C GLN A 18 11.55 -13.73 -1.89
N LEU A 19 12.63 -13.00 -2.21
CA LEU A 19 12.54 -11.77 -2.96
C LEU A 19 12.01 -12.04 -4.37
N ILE A 20 10.93 -11.36 -4.75
CA ILE A 20 10.38 -11.37 -6.10
C ILE A 20 11.01 -10.24 -6.91
N GLU A 21 10.85 -8.99 -6.41
CA GLU A 21 11.39 -7.83 -7.11
C GLU A 21 11.75 -6.69 -6.15
N MET A 22 12.55 -5.80 -6.66
CA MET A 22 12.88 -4.53 -6.03
C MET A 22 12.47 -3.38 -6.96
N GLN A 23 11.55 -2.54 -6.49
CA GLN A 23 11.06 -1.40 -7.23
C GLN A 23 11.74 -0.12 -6.77
N GLY A 24 12.48 0.54 -7.65
CA GLY A 24 13.09 1.85 -7.38
C GLY A 24 12.05 2.98 -7.40
N PHE A 25 10.94 2.78 -8.10
CA PHE A 25 9.84 3.74 -8.24
C PHE A 25 8.53 3.08 -7.82
N ALA A 26 8.36 2.96 -6.51
CA ALA A 26 7.18 2.31 -5.95
C ALA A 26 5.95 3.22 -5.96
N SER A 27 4.78 2.64 -6.20
CA SER A 27 3.50 3.33 -6.29
C SER A 27 2.39 2.55 -5.58
N LEU A 28 1.17 3.07 -5.61
CA LEU A 28 -0.04 2.39 -5.11
C LEU A 28 -0.10 2.12 -3.61
N TYR A 29 0.70 2.79 -2.78
CA TYR A 29 0.71 2.55 -1.33
C TYR A 29 -0.64 2.77 -0.65
N ALA A 30 -1.37 3.82 -1.05
CA ALA A 30 -2.71 4.09 -0.52
C ALA A 30 -3.71 3.01 -0.98
N TRP A 31 -3.60 2.56 -2.22
CA TRP A 31 -4.39 1.46 -2.77
C TRP A 31 -4.15 0.15 -2.04
N GLN A 32 -2.91 -0.19 -1.74
CA GLN A 32 -2.56 -1.42 -1.01
C GLN A 32 -3.19 -1.43 0.38
N HIS A 33 -3.23 -0.29 1.06
CA HIS A 33 -3.90 -0.17 2.35
C HIS A 33 -5.41 -0.40 2.21
N GLU A 34 -6.06 0.26 1.26
CA GLU A 34 -7.49 0.10 1.02
C GLU A 34 -7.83 -1.34 0.59
N LEU A 35 -6.99 -1.96 -0.24
CA LEU A 35 -7.13 -3.36 -0.60
C LEU A 35 -7.08 -4.28 0.63
N GLY A 36 -6.18 -4.04 1.57
CA GLY A 36 -6.11 -4.77 2.84
C GLY A 36 -7.40 -4.69 3.65
N LYS A 37 -8.06 -3.52 3.68
CA LYS A 37 -9.37 -3.33 4.31
C LYS A 37 -10.45 -4.14 3.58
N GLN A 38 -10.46 -4.12 2.25
CA GLN A 38 -11.43 -4.87 1.46
C GLN A 38 -11.28 -6.38 1.67
N TYR A 39 -10.06 -6.89 1.77
CA TYR A 39 -9.84 -8.30 2.12
C TYR A 39 -10.46 -8.65 3.47
N ARG A 40 -10.29 -7.81 4.50
CA ARG A 40 -10.91 -8.04 5.81
C ARG A 40 -12.44 -8.04 5.76
N ASN A 41 -13.02 -7.19 4.93
CA ASN A 41 -14.47 -7.10 4.80
C ASN A 41 -15.09 -8.33 4.12
N HIS A 42 -14.32 -9.05 3.32
CA HIS A 42 -14.83 -10.14 2.48
C HIS A 42 -14.34 -11.53 2.90
N PHE A 43 -13.27 -11.60 3.70
CA PHE A 43 -12.67 -12.87 4.12
C PHE A 43 -12.48 -12.91 5.64
N PRO A 44 -12.60 -14.10 6.27
CA PRO A 44 -12.39 -14.27 7.69
C PRO A 44 -10.90 -14.21 8.05
N ILE A 45 -10.35 -13.02 8.12
CA ILE A 45 -8.95 -12.79 8.50
C ILE A 45 -8.89 -12.57 10.01
N PRO A 46 -8.08 -13.35 10.77
CA PRO A 46 -7.93 -13.17 12.21
C PRO A 46 -7.44 -11.76 12.58
N ASP A 47 -7.92 -11.21 13.70
CA ASP A 47 -7.53 -9.88 14.19
C ASP A 47 -6.03 -9.78 14.51
N SER A 48 -5.38 -10.91 14.81
CA SER A 48 -3.94 -10.99 15.05
C SER A 48 -3.09 -10.77 13.78
N VAL A 49 -3.70 -10.83 12.58
CA VAL A 49 -3.01 -10.60 11.31
C VAL A 49 -3.21 -9.16 10.89
N SER A 50 -2.15 -8.42 10.63
CA SER A 50 -2.18 -7.06 10.11
C SER A 50 -1.42 -6.95 8.80
N HIS A 51 -1.93 -6.15 7.87
CA HIS A 51 -1.21 -5.74 6.67
C HIS A 51 -0.34 -4.50 6.91
N LEU A 52 -0.42 -3.90 8.09
CA LEU A 52 0.43 -2.79 8.52
C LEU A 52 1.46 -3.30 9.53
N PHE A 53 2.72 -2.91 9.34
CA PHE A 53 3.85 -3.34 10.16
C PHE A 53 4.30 -2.23 11.12
N ASN A 54 5.23 -2.55 12.01
CA ASN A 54 5.88 -1.62 12.93
C ASN A 54 4.91 -0.88 13.86
N GLY A 55 3.78 -1.51 14.22
CA GLY A 55 2.79 -0.91 15.12
C GLY A 55 1.97 0.21 14.49
N LEU A 56 2.01 0.36 13.16
CA LEU A 56 1.16 1.32 12.46
C LEU A 56 -0.29 0.84 12.48
N ASP A 57 -1.18 1.77 12.75
CA ASP A 57 -2.61 1.69 12.46
C ASP A 57 -2.96 2.50 11.20
N GLU A 58 -4.21 2.46 10.76
CA GLU A 58 -4.69 3.22 9.60
C GLU A 58 -4.34 4.70 9.71
N LYS A 59 -4.61 5.31 10.85
CA LYS A 59 -4.40 6.76 11.06
C LYS A 59 -2.93 7.14 10.95
N SER A 60 -2.06 6.41 11.60
CA SER A 60 -0.61 6.64 11.58
C SER A 60 0.00 6.32 10.21
N TYR A 61 -0.50 5.29 9.52
CA TYR A 61 -0.09 4.97 8.16
C TYR A 61 -0.43 6.09 7.17
N ILE A 62 -1.67 6.58 7.18
CA ILE A 62 -2.10 7.70 6.31
C ILE A 62 -1.31 8.98 6.65
N ALA A 63 -1.09 9.26 7.93
CA ALA A 63 -0.27 10.40 8.34
C ALA A 63 1.17 10.29 7.83
N LEU A 64 1.74 9.09 7.85
CA LEU A 64 3.07 8.82 7.30
C LEU A 64 3.11 9.04 5.78
N LEU A 65 2.14 8.49 5.02
CA LEU A 65 2.04 8.72 3.58
C LEU A 65 1.91 10.21 3.26
N LYS A 66 1.03 10.92 3.95
CA LYS A 66 0.86 12.36 3.80
C LYS A 66 2.16 13.11 4.02
N LYS A 67 2.89 12.78 5.09
CA LYS A 67 4.19 13.38 5.38
C LYS A 67 5.22 13.11 4.28
N ILE A 68 5.24 11.90 3.71
CA ILE A 68 6.17 11.53 2.65
C ILE A 68 5.83 12.26 1.34
N ILE A 69 4.55 12.32 0.98
CA ILE A 69 4.09 12.88 -0.30
C ILE A 69 4.18 14.42 -0.27
N ILE A 70 3.68 15.04 0.77
CA ILE A 70 3.64 16.50 0.88
C ILE A 70 4.99 17.05 1.35
N GLY A 71 5.68 16.33 2.23
CA GLY A 71 6.94 16.80 2.81
C GLY A 71 6.77 18.11 3.59
N HIS A 72 7.54 19.11 3.20
CA HIS A 72 7.49 20.46 3.77
C HIS A 72 6.80 21.47 2.84
N HIS A 73 6.16 20.98 1.76
CA HIS A 73 5.49 21.86 0.80
C HIS A 73 4.08 22.22 1.26
N ASN A 74 3.57 23.34 0.75
CA ASN A 74 2.15 23.62 0.87
C ASN A 74 1.37 22.57 0.06
N PRO A 75 0.37 21.89 0.63
CA PRO A 75 -0.44 20.89 -0.09
C PRO A 75 -1.00 21.37 -1.43
N GLU A 76 -1.33 22.65 -1.55
CA GLU A 76 -1.82 23.27 -2.80
C GLU A 76 -0.79 23.22 -3.95
N ASN A 77 0.49 23.03 -3.63
CA ASN A 77 1.57 22.94 -4.61
C ASN A 77 1.93 21.47 -4.94
N VAL A 78 1.22 20.50 -4.36
CA VAL A 78 1.44 19.07 -4.60
C VAL A 78 0.37 18.57 -5.54
N ILE A 79 0.77 18.06 -6.70
CA ILE A 79 -0.14 17.52 -7.71
C ILE A 79 0.15 16.05 -7.95
N ILE A 80 -0.89 15.30 -8.25
CA ILE A 80 -0.78 13.94 -8.77
C ILE A 80 -0.91 14.03 -10.28
N LEU A 81 0.11 13.53 -10.97
CA LEU A 81 0.10 13.44 -12.43
C LEU A 81 -0.15 12.00 -12.85
N GLU A 82 -1.23 11.79 -13.58
CA GLU A 82 -1.58 10.49 -14.14
C GLU A 82 -1.85 10.61 -15.63
N ILE A 83 -1.39 9.63 -16.42
CA ILE A 83 -1.59 9.59 -17.85
C ILE A 83 -2.80 8.70 -18.16
N GLU A 84 -3.81 9.26 -18.81
CA GLU A 84 -5.04 8.58 -19.22
C GLU A 84 -5.70 7.78 -18.06
N PRO A 85 -6.05 8.43 -16.94
CA PRO A 85 -6.54 7.74 -15.74
C PRO A 85 -7.73 6.82 -16.02
N ASP A 86 -8.64 7.22 -16.91
CA ASP A 86 -9.83 6.42 -17.27
C ASP A 86 -9.50 5.07 -17.93
N LYS A 87 -8.30 4.92 -18.46
CA LYS A 87 -7.82 3.68 -19.09
C LYS A 87 -7.05 2.79 -18.12
N GLN A 88 -6.70 3.27 -16.95
CA GLN A 88 -5.96 2.51 -15.95
C GLN A 88 -6.89 1.51 -15.25
N LYS A 89 -6.51 0.24 -15.23
CA LYS A 89 -7.28 -0.82 -14.54
C LYS A 89 -7.30 -0.67 -13.03
N THR A 90 -6.26 -0.05 -12.49
CA THR A 90 -6.05 0.19 -11.06
C THR A 90 -6.56 1.55 -10.60
N TRP A 91 -7.20 2.30 -11.49
CA TRP A 91 -7.75 3.61 -11.17
C TRP A 91 -9.01 3.49 -10.30
N PRO A 92 -8.95 3.82 -9.02
CA PRO A 92 -10.12 3.87 -8.16
C PRO A 92 -10.86 5.16 -8.47
N LYS A 93 -11.96 5.05 -9.16
CA LYS A 93 -12.70 6.20 -9.71
C LYS A 93 -13.15 7.24 -8.67
N ASP A 94 -13.25 6.89 -7.38
CA ASP A 94 -13.94 7.76 -6.41
C ASP A 94 -13.32 7.83 -5.00
N GLN A 95 -12.26 7.12 -4.64
CA GLN A 95 -11.91 6.99 -3.23
C GLN A 95 -10.47 7.35 -2.82
N VAL A 96 -9.48 7.21 -3.67
CA VAL A 96 -8.07 7.39 -3.26
C VAL A 96 -7.68 8.86 -3.13
N PHE A 97 -8.33 9.77 -3.85
CA PHE A 97 -8.01 11.21 -3.78
C PHE A 97 -8.54 11.91 -2.52
N ASN A 98 -9.46 11.30 -1.81
CA ASN A 98 -10.01 11.86 -0.57
C ASN A 98 -9.23 11.45 0.68
N ILE A 99 -8.15 10.70 0.54
CA ILE A 99 -7.31 10.26 1.67
C ILE A 99 -6.39 11.38 2.15
N PHE A 100 -6.11 12.38 1.34
CA PHE A 100 -5.24 13.51 1.63
C PHE A 100 -5.98 14.83 1.67
#